data_a0ae6c9467b16ea040af0af22e10629d
#
_entry.id   a0ae6c9467b16ea040af0af22e10629d
#
_cell.length_a   1.000
_cell.length_b   1.000
_cell.length_c   1.000
_cell.angle_alpha   90.00
_cell.angle_beta   90.00
_cell.angle_gamma   90.00
#
_symmetry.space_group_name_H-M   'P 1'
#
loop_
_entity.id
_entity.type
_entity.pdbx_description
1 polymer ?
#
loop_
_entity_poly.entity_id
_entity_poly.type
_entity_poly.pdbx_seq_one_letter_code
_entity_poly.pdbx_strand_id
1 'polypeptide(L)'
;MQAATVHNYLLSQANAPENGRVQTFDKGVVVYQPGDEQTYIHLIEKGVVKIGSYSPDGERVVYDIRQPGEFFGDLQYLGNGVEFFEFAKAVTSVTVLSIALPFFKHGVVHDLVLSDWFNSSVIRRWWKAETRLLHMTRGNIEARLDNLRKEYDKTVCDGEGRPHNVFSLLSHQVIADLTGTTRQTISRKLKDVPEWIS
;
A
#
# COMPACT_ATOMS: atom_id res chain seq x y z
N MET A 1 -16.36 -1.33 9.58
CA MET A 1 -16.24 -2.82 9.49
C MET A 1 -14.78 -3.19 9.53
N GLN A 2 -14.38 -4.25 10.25
CA GLN A 2 -12.97 -4.66 10.33
C GLN A 2 -12.55 -5.32 8.99
N ALA A 3 -11.28 -5.15 8.59
CA ALA A 3 -10.73 -5.69 7.34
C ALA A 3 -10.92 -7.21 7.19
N ALA A 4 -10.81 -7.96 8.28
CA ALA A 4 -11.06 -9.41 8.30
C ALA A 4 -12.51 -9.77 7.91
N THR A 5 -13.49 -8.92 8.24
CA THR A 5 -14.90 -9.14 7.87
C THR A 5 -15.12 -8.98 6.37
N VAL A 6 -14.47 -7.98 5.75
CA VAL A 6 -14.55 -7.75 4.30
C VAL A 6 -13.82 -8.85 3.53
N HIS A 7 -12.65 -9.27 4.03
CA HIS A 7 -11.90 -10.38 3.43
C HIS A 7 -12.75 -11.67 3.40
N ASN A 8 -13.31 -12.08 4.54
CA ASN A 8 -14.18 -13.26 4.63
C ASN A 8 -15.44 -13.11 3.76
N TYR A 9 -16.01 -11.90 3.72
CA TYR A 9 -17.14 -11.60 2.86
C TYR A 9 -16.78 -11.78 1.38
N LEU A 10 -15.69 -11.18 0.92
CA LEU A 10 -15.24 -11.32 -0.47
C LEU A 10 -14.88 -12.75 -0.83
N LEU A 11 -14.23 -13.50 0.07
CA LEU A 11 -13.97 -14.94 -0.13
C LEU A 11 -15.26 -15.74 -0.26
N SER A 12 -16.28 -15.46 0.56
CA SER A 12 -17.58 -16.16 0.50
C SER A 12 -18.34 -15.84 -0.78
N GLN A 13 -18.18 -14.65 -1.34
CA GLN A 13 -18.82 -14.23 -2.60
C GLN A 13 -18.04 -14.68 -3.84
N ALA A 14 -16.72 -14.83 -3.73
CA ALA A 14 -15.85 -15.33 -4.80
C ALA A 14 -15.90 -16.88 -4.88
N ASN A 15 -17.11 -17.46 -4.94
CA ASN A 15 -17.34 -18.92 -4.91
C ASN A 15 -16.70 -19.69 -6.09
N ALA A 16 -16.21 -18.98 -7.12
CA ALA A 16 -15.50 -19.56 -8.25
C ALA A 16 -14.04 -19.07 -8.26
N PRO A 17 -13.05 -19.94 -8.50
CA PRO A 17 -11.62 -19.57 -8.54
C PRO A 17 -11.29 -18.45 -9.54
N GLU A 18 -12.12 -18.27 -10.55
CA GLU A 18 -12.01 -17.18 -11.52
C GLU A 18 -12.31 -15.80 -10.93
N ASN A 19 -13.12 -15.71 -9.86
CA ASN A 19 -13.52 -14.45 -9.23
C ASN A 19 -12.56 -14.00 -8.14
N GLY A 20 -11.86 -14.95 -7.50
CA GLY A 20 -10.90 -14.62 -6.47
C GLY A 20 -10.02 -15.82 -6.07
N ARG A 21 -8.77 -15.51 -5.71
CA ARG A 21 -7.80 -16.52 -5.24
C ARG A 21 -6.84 -15.93 -4.22
N VAL A 22 -6.48 -16.73 -3.23
CA VAL A 22 -5.39 -16.37 -2.31
C VAL A 22 -4.05 -16.63 -3.00
N GLN A 23 -3.16 -15.64 -2.96
CA GLN A 23 -1.81 -15.72 -3.51
C GLN A 23 -0.79 -15.26 -2.48
N THR A 24 0.41 -15.81 -2.55
CA THR A 24 1.54 -15.38 -1.74
C THR A 24 2.67 -14.90 -2.65
N PHE A 25 3.28 -13.79 -2.27
CA PHE A 25 4.46 -13.22 -2.92
C PHE A 25 5.61 -13.18 -1.93
N ASP A 26 6.77 -13.66 -2.35
CA ASP A 26 7.97 -13.60 -1.52
C ASP A 26 8.47 -12.16 -1.36
N LYS A 27 9.20 -11.92 -0.28
CA LYS A 27 9.89 -10.64 -0.05
C LYS A 27 10.72 -10.22 -1.26
N GLY A 28 10.50 -9.00 -1.73
CA GLY A 28 11.22 -8.40 -2.84
C GLY A 28 10.62 -8.66 -4.22
N VAL A 29 9.60 -9.51 -4.33
CA VAL A 29 8.88 -9.74 -5.59
C VAL A 29 8.16 -8.47 -6.02
N VAL A 30 8.25 -8.13 -7.31
CA VAL A 30 7.44 -7.10 -7.95
C VAL A 30 6.13 -7.76 -8.36
N VAL A 31 5.02 -7.29 -7.79
CA VAL A 31 3.68 -7.84 -8.07
C VAL A 31 3.20 -7.38 -9.44
N TYR A 32 3.43 -6.11 -9.73
CA TYR A 32 3.24 -5.50 -11.05
C TYR A 32 4.11 -4.25 -11.22
N GLN A 33 4.25 -3.79 -12.44
CA GLN A 33 4.97 -2.58 -12.84
C GLN A 33 4.20 -1.79 -13.89
N PRO A 34 4.57 -0.51 -14.17
CA PRO A 34 3.96 0.25 -15.25
C PRO A 34 4.00 -0.49 -16.58
N GLY A 35 2.88 -0.48 -17.29
CA GLY A 35 2.70 -1.19 -18.56
C GLY A 35 2.17 -2.62 -18.42
N ASP A 36 2.14 -3.20 -17.22
CA ASP A 36 1.48 -4.49 -17.01
C ASP A 36 -0.05 -4.33 -17.06
N GLU A 37 -0.73 -5.23 -17.76
CA GLU A 37 -2.18 -5.26 -17.77
C GLU A 37 -2.70 -5.83 -16.44
N GLN A 38 -3.43 -5.00 -15.70
CA GLN A 38 -3.99 -5.37 -14.41
C GLN A 38 -5.39 -5.94 -14.58
N THR A 39 -5.54 -7.21 -14.23
CA THR A 39 -6.83 -7.91 -14.26
C THR A 39 -7.39 -8.23 -12.87
N TYR A 40 -6.60 -7.92 -11.81
CA TYR A 40 -6.95 -8.19 -10.42
C TYR A 40 -6.73 -6.96 -9.53
N ILE A 41 -7.59 -6.83 -8.54
CA ILE A 41 -7.36 -6.01 -7.35
C ILE A 41 -6.89 -6.93 -6.23
N HIS A 42 -5.88 -6.50 -5.49
CA HIS A 42 -5.27 -7.28 -4.41
C HIS A 42 -5.63 -6.68 -3.05
N LEU A 43 -6.32 -7.45 -2.21
CA LEU A 43 -6.56 -7.11 -0.81
C LEU A 43 -5.50 -7.80 0.05
N ILE A 44 -4.71 -7.02 0.81
CA ILE A 44 -3.65 -7.56 1.67
C ILE A 44 -4.28 -8.23 2.90
N GLU A 45 -3.98 -9.50 3.09
CA GLU A 45 -4.30 -10.27 4.29
C GLU A 45 -3.16 -10.22 5.29
N LYS A 46 -1.93 -10.42 4.81
CA LYS A 46 -0.70 -10.40 5.62
C LYS A 46 0.44 -9.75 4.84
N GLY A 47 1.38 -9.16 5.58
CA GLY A 47 2.57 -8.56 5.02
C GLY A 47 2.43 -7.09 4.63
N VAL A 48 3.46 -6.58 3.99
CA VAL A 48 3.60 -5.16 3.63
C VAL A 48 4.04 -5.03 2.18
N VAL A 49 3.36 -4.15 1.45
CA VAL A 49 3.65 -3.82 0.04
C VAL A 49 3.99 -2.34 -0.07
N LYS A 50 5.00 -1.99 -0.82
CA LYS A 50 5.29 -0.60 -1.20
C LYS A 50 4.77 -0.32 -2.60
N ILE A 51 4.13 0.85 -2.73
CA ILE A 51 3.61 1.38 -3.99
C ILE A 51 4.43 2.60 -4.38
N GLY A 52 4.74 2.70 -5.65
CA GLY A 52 5.53 3.81 -6.18
C GLY A 52 5.40 3.94 -7.68
N SER A 53 6.19 4.84 -8.24
CA SER A 53 6.31 5.06 -9.68
C SER A 53 7.76 5.33 -10.05
N TYR A 54 7.98 5.66 -11.31
CA TYR A 54 9.27 6.10 -11.81
C TYR A 54 9.23 7.60 -12.06
N SER A 55 10.28 8.31 -11.62
CA SER A 55 10.48 9.70 -11.98
C SER A 55 10.77 9.84 -13.49
N PRO A 56 10.73 11.05 -14.06
CA PRO A 56 11.14 11.29 -15.46
C PRO A 56 12.56 10.80 -15.77
N ASP A 57 13.44 10.78 -14.75
CA ASP A 57 14.82 10.30 -14.87
C ASP A 57 14.95 8.77 -14.68
N GLY A 58 13.83 8.06 -14.55
CA GLY A 58 13.77 6.61 -14.40
C GLY A 58 14.07 6.09 -12.99
N GLU A 59 14.20 6.97 -11.99
CA GLU A 59 14.40 6.56 -10.60
C GLU A 59 13.08 6.10 -9.96
N ARG A 60 13.17 5.03 -9.15
CA ARG A 60 12.01 4.56 -8.38
C ARG A 60 11.70 5.47 -7.22
N VAL A 61 10.47 5.95 -7.14
CA VAL A 61 9.95 6.78 -6.06
C VAL A 61 8.79 6.06 -5.38
N VAL A 62 8.92 5.77 -4.09
CA VAL A 62 7.86 5.17 -3.28
C VAL A 62 7.00 6.27 -2.67
N TYR A 63 5.70 6.25 -2.91
CA TYR A 63 4.80 7.25 -2.35
C TYR A 63 3.74 6.67 -1.40
N ASP A 64 3.66 5.34 -1.26
CA ASP A 64 2.74 4.72 -0.30
C ASP A 64 3.23 3.35 0.18
N ILE A 65 2.78 2.97 1.39
CA ILE A 65 3.00 1.66 2.01
C ILE A 65 1.63 1.07 2.35
N ARG A 66 1.36 -0.11 1.82
CA ARG A 66 0.12 -0.86 2.02
C ARG A 66 0.31 -1.95 3.05
N GLN A 67 -0.71 -2.13 3.89
CA GLN A 67 -0.73 -3.01 5.06
C GLN A 67 -1.98 -3.90 5.03
N PRO A 68 -2.08 -4.91 5.93
CA PRO A 68 -3.28 -5.75 6.03
C PRO A 68 -4.58 -4.95 6.12
N GLY A 69 -5.56 -5.35 5.31
CA GLY A 69 -6.85 -4.68 5.17
C GLY A 69 -6.90 -3.56 4.14
N GLU A 70 -5.77 -3.22 3.52
CA GLU A 70 -5.70 -2.26 2.41
C GLU A 70 -5.62 -2.99 1.08
N PHE A 71 -6.15 -2.36 0.03
CA PHE A 71 -6.09 -2.88 -1.34
C PHE A 71 -5.12 -2.09 -2.21
N PHE A 72 -4.65 -2.72 -3.29
CA PHE A 72 -3.81 -2.10 -4.32
C PHE A 72 -4.11 -2.73 -5.70
N GLY A 73 -3.71 -2.05 -6.77
CA GLY A 73 -3.97 -2.42 -8.15
C GLY A 73 -4.71 -1.32 -8.90
N ASP A 74 -4.80 -1.46 -10.23
CA ASP A 74 -5.50 -0.52 -11.09
C ASP A 74 -7.00 -0.80 -11.14
N LEU A 75 -7.79 0.16 -10.71
CA LEU A 75 -9.25 0.09 -10.75
C LEU A 75 -9.83 0.41 -12.13
N GLN A 76 -9.03 0.93 -13.05
CA GLN A 76 -9.42 1.29 -14.42
C GLN A 76 -10.67 2.20 -14.48
N TYR A 77 -10.81 3.13 -13.51
CA TYR A 77 -11.91 4.11 -13.52
C TYR A 77 -11.59 5.39 -14.29
N LEU A 78 -10.31 5.65 -14.58
CA LEU A 78 -9.89 6.89 -15.25
C LEU A 78 -10.02 6.84 -16.78
N GLY A 79 -10.44 5.71 -17.33
CA GLY A 79 -10.72 5.56 -18.75
C GLY A 79 -9.49 5.48 -19.65
N ASN A 80 -9.74 5.41 -20.96
CA ASN A 80 -8.70 5.31 -21.97
C ASN A 80 -7.91 6.62 -22.06
N GLY A 81 -6.60 6.55 -21.88
CA GLY A 81 -5.68 7.69 -22.01
C GLY A 81 -4.96 8.08 -20.71
N VAL A 82 -5.30 7.50 -19.59
CA VAL A 82 -4.50 7.57 -18.35
C VAL A 82 -3.73 6.26 -18.23
N GLU A 83 -2.42 6.32 -18.46
CA GLU A 83 -1.57 5.15 -18.28
C GLU A 83 -1.44 4.82 -16.79
N PHE A 84 -1.56 3.53 -16.46
CA PHE A 84 -1.27 3.04 -15.13
C PHE A 84 0.24 3.12 -14.87
N PHE A 85 0.62 3.95 -13.94
CA PHE A 85 2.02 4.33 -13.70
C PHE A 85 2.63 3.71 -12.43
N GLU A 86 1.84 2.93 -11.69
CA GLU A 86 2.29 2.36 -10.41
C GLU A 86 3.13 1.10 -10.61
N PHE A 87 4.08 0.89 -9.69
CA PHE A 87 4.59 -0.44 -9.37
C PHE A 87 4.15 -0.84 -7.95
N ALA A 88 3.99 -2.14 -7.73
CA ALA A 88 3.82 -2.73 -6.40
C ALA A 88 4.94 -3.73 -6.12
N LYS A 89 5.57 -3.61 -4.95
CA LYS A 89 6.65 -4.52 -4.54
C LYS A 89 6.48 -4.98 -3.11
N ALA A 90 6.57 -6.29 -2.89
CA ALA A 90 6.52 -6.91 -1.57
C ALA A 90 7.72 -6.49 -0.71
N VAL A 91 7.45 -5.95 0.49
CA VAL A 91 8.46 -5.56 1.48
C VAL A 91 8.79 -6.74 2.41
N THR A 92 7.78 -7.55 2.73
CA THR A 92 7.89 -8.82 3.44
C THR A 92 7.37 -9.94 2.56
N SER A 93 7.29 -11.18 3.03
CA SER A 93 6.37 -12.17 2.45
C SER A 93 4.94 -11.66 2.62
N VAL A 94 4.12 -11.70 1.56
CA VAL A 94 2.78 -11.07 1.50
C VAL A 94 1.77 -12.11 1.07
N THR A 95 0.67 -12.22 1.82
CA THR A 95 -0.51 -12.98 1.41
C THR A 95 -1.62 -12.00 1.02
N VAL A 96 -2.18 -12.18 -0.16
CA VAL A 96 -3.27 -11.35 -0.69
C VAL A 96 -4.43 -12.20 -1.17
N LEU A 97 -5.63 -11.65 -1.07
CA LEU A 97 -6.77 -12.08 -1.87
C LEU A 97 -6.77 -11.29 -3.19
N SER A 98 -6.46 -11.95 -4.29
CA SER A 98 -6.53 -11.40 -5.64
C SER A 98 -7.94 -11.59 -6.17
N ILE A 99 -8.64 -10.51 -6.49
CA ILE A 99 -10.05 -10.48 -6.90
C ILE A 99 -10.11 -10.00 -8.33
N ALA A 100 -10.78 -10.74 -9.20
CA ALA A 100 -10.96 -10.34 -10.60
C ALA A 100 -11.62 -8.97 -10.69
N LEU A 101 -11.03 -8.06 -11.47
CA LEU A 101 -11.46 -6.67 -11.54
C LEU A 101 -12.94 -6.49 -11.94
N PRO A 102 -13.50 -7.22 -12.94
CA PRO A 102 -14.92 -7.13 -13.27
C PRO A 102 -15.82 -7.52 -12.10
N PHE A 103 -15.48 -8.63 -11.39
CA PHE A 103 -16.22 -9.08 -10.22
C PHE A 103 -16.16 -8.05 -9.08
N PHE A 104 -14.98 -7.51 -8.79
CA PHE A 104 -14.80 -6.48 -7.78
C PHE A 104 -15.62 -5.21 -8.10
N LYS A 105 -15.53 -4.72 -9.35
CA LYS A 105 -16.29 -3.53 -9.81
C LYS A 105 -17.79 -3.74 -9.68
N HIS A 106 -18.29 -4.90 -10.10
CA HIS A 106 -19.70 -5.25 -9.96
C HIS A 106 -20.13 -5.21 -8.48
N GLY A 107 -19.35 -5.83 -7.60
CA GLY A 107 -19.64 -5.84 -6.16
C GLY A 107 -19.63 -4.45 -5.55
N VAL A 108 -18.67 -3.59 -5.90
CA VAL A 108 -18.63 -2.19 -5.41
C VAL A 108 -19.87 -1.39 -5.82
N VAL A 109 -20.46 -1.68 -6.97
CA VAL A 109 -21.66 -0.96 -7.45
C VAL A 109 -22.95 -1.52 -6.85
N HIS A 110 -23.04 -2.83 -6.63
CA HIS A 110 -24.31 -3.50 -6.33
C HIS A 110 -24.44 -4.03 -4.91
N ASP A 111 -23.34 -4.09 -4.16
CA ASP A 111 -23.34 -4.56 -2.79
C ASP A 111 -23.03 -3.43 -1.81
N LEU A 112 -24.00 -3.12 -0.92
CA LEU A 112 -23.88 -2.00 0.02
C LEU A 112 -22.74 -2.15 1.01
N VAL A 113 -22.42 -3.38 1.42
CA VAL A 113 -21.36 -3.66 2.39
C VAL A 113 -19.99 -3.41 1.75
N LEU A 114 -19.79 -3.92 0.54
CA LEU A 114 -18.56 -3.72 -0.21
C LEU A 114 -18.39 -2.25 -0.64
N SER A 115 -19.48 -1.61 -1.05
CA SER A 115 -19.50 -0.20 -1.42
C SER A 115 -19.08 0.71 -0.26
N ASP A 116 -19.65 0.51 0.93
CA ASP A 116 -19.32 1.30 2.13
C ASP A 116 -17.84 1.12 2.53
N TRP A 117 -17.36 -0.12 2.56
CA TRP A 117 -15.96 -0.41 2.83
C TRP A 117 -15.02 0.24 1.79
N PHE A 118 -15.35 0.11 0.51
CA PHE A 118 -14.55 0.66 -0.59
C PHE A 118 -14.48 2.18 -0.51
N ASN A 119 -15.63 2.85 -0.39
CA ASN A 119 -15.70 4.31 -0.26
C ASN A 119 -14.90 4.80 0.96
N SER A 120 -15.10 4.15 2.12
CA SER A 120 -14.34 4.46 3.33
C SER A 120 -12.83 4.29 3.14
N SER A 121 -12.42 3.28 2.38
CA SER A 121 -11.00 3.01 2.10
C SER A 121 -10.40 4.05 1.14
N VAL A 122 -11.15 4.46 0.11
CA VAL A 122 -10.74 5.51 -0.83
C VAL A 122 -10.62 6.86 -0.12
N ILE A 123 -11.61 7.22 0.71
CA ILE A 123 -11.59 8.49 1.47
C ILE A 123 -10.41 8.52 2.44
N ARG A 124 -10.13 7.43 3.17
CA ARG A 124 -8.94 7.35 4.03
C ARG A 124 -7.64 7.51 3.26
N ARG A 125 -7.54 6.90 2.07
CA ARG A 125 -6.38 7.03 1.20
C ARG A 125 -6.19 8.45 0.72
N TRP A 126 -7.25 9.10 0.28
CA TRP A 126 -7.24 10.49 -0.14
C TRP A 126 -6.82 11.42 1.00
N TRP A 127 -7.48 11.33 2.16
CA TRP A 127 -7.14 12.13 3.33
C TRP A 127 -5.67 11.95 3.75
N LYS A 128 -5.16 10.73 3.73
CA LYS A 128 -3.75 10.42 4.00
C LYS A 128 -2.82 11.12 3.01
N ALA A 129 -3.13 11.10 1.71
CA ALA A 129 -2.34 11.74 0.68
C ALA A 129 -2.34 13.27 0.84
N GLU A 130 -3.49 13.90 1.08
CA GLU A 130 -3.59 15.35 1.31
C GLU A 130 -2.85 15.79 2.58
N THR A 131 -2.98 15.03 3.67
CA THR A 131 -2.25 15.30 4.91
C THR A 131 -0.74 15.24 4.68
N ARG A 132 -0.26 14.24 3.95
CA ARG A 132 1.16 14.12 3.59
C ARG A 132 1.63 15.28 2.72
N LEU A 133 0.84 15.67 1.72
CA LEU A 133 1.13 16.82 0.86
C LEU A 133 1.23 18.12 1.69
N LEU A 134 0.30 18.35 2.61
CA LEU A 134 0.35 19.49 3.53
C LEU A 134 1.63 19.51 4.37
N HIS A 135 2.02 18.37 4.93
CA HIS A 135 3.26 18.27 5.71
C HIS A 135 4.52 18.49 4.85
N MET A 136 4.51 18.03 3.59
CA MET A 136 5.63 18.28 2.66
C MET A 136 5.79 19.77 2.33
N THR A 137 4.69 20.51 2.23
CA THR A 137 4.72 21.94 1.87
C THR A 137 4.99 22.86 3.05
N ARG A 138 4.61 22.50 4.28
CA ARG A 138 4.63 23.39 5.45
C ARG A 138 5.48 22.86 6.61
N GLY A 139 5.75 21.56 6.68
CA GLY A 139 6.46 20.93 7.79
C GLY A 139 7.98 20.94 7.62
N ASN A 140 8.72 21.04 8.74
CA ASN A 140 10.13 20.71 8.75
C ASN A 140 10.35 19.20 8.68
N ILE A 141 11.57 18.74 8.47
CA ILE A 141 11.88 17.31 8.29
C ILE A 141 11.60 16.48 9.56
N GLU A 142 11.81 17.05 10.74
CA GLU A 142 11.55 16.38 12.02
C GLU A 142 10.06 16.07 12.18
N ALA A 143 9.20 17.07 11.93
CA ALA A 143 7.75 16.87 11.99
C ALA A 143 7.25 15.85 10.95
N ARG A 144 7.83 15.85 9.74
CA ARG A 144 7.51 14.86 8.70
C ARG A 144 7.88 13.44 9.11
N LEU A 145 9.07 13.27 9.71
CA LEU A 145 9.54 11.98 10.21
C LEU A 145 8.69 11.48 11.38
N ASP A 146 8.34 12.35 12.34
CA ASP A 146 7.49 12.01 13.48
C ASP A 146 6.10 11.57 13.01
N ASN A 147 5.50 12.29 12.07
CA ASN A 147 4.21 11.92 11.49
C ASN A 147 4.28 10.59 10.73
N LEU A 148 5.34 10.37 9.94
CA LEU A 148 5.54 9.11 9.22
C LEU A 148 5.70 7.95 10.21
N ARG A 149 6.46 8.14 11.29
CA ARG A 149 6.61 7.14 12.35
C ARG A 149 5.26 6.82 12.97
N LYS A 150 4.50 7.81 13.43
CA LYS A 150 3.15 7.60 14.00
C LYS A 150 2.20 6.86 13.06
N GLU A 151 2.31 7.12 11.76
CA GLU A 151 1.50 6.45 10.74
C GLU A 151 1.83 4.95 10.63
N TYR A 152 3.12 4.59 10.72
CA TYR A 152 3.63 3.24 10.49
C TYR A 152 4.15 2.52 11.73
N ASP A 153 4.06 3.10 12.91
CA ASP A 153 4.39 2.43 14.18
C ASP A 153 3.30 1.43 14.57
N LYS A 154 3.23 0.36 13.80
CA LYS A 154 2.26 -0.72 13.92
C LYS A 154 2.94 -2.05 13.69
N THR A 155 2.54 -3.06 14.44
CA THR A 155 2.99 -4.43 14.21
C THR A 155 2.02 -5.15 13.28
N VAL A 156 2.55 -5.78 12.23
CA VAL A 156 1.82 -6.64 11.30
C VAL A 156 2.54 -7.97 11.15
N CYS A 157 1.79 -9.05 10.89
CA CYS A 157 2.39 -10.35 10.56
C CYS A 157 2.64 -10.44 9.06
N ASP A 158 3.78 -11.00 8.64
CA ASP A 158 4.05 -11.34 7.25
C ASP A 158 3.33 -12.64 6.81
N GLY A 159 3.48 -13.03 5.56
CA GLY A 159 2.87 -14.24 5.00
C GLY A 159 3.26 -15.53 5.71
N GLU A 160 4.41 -15.54 6.39
CA GLU A 160 4.90 -16.66 7.20
C GLU A 160 4.49 -16.56 8.69
N GLY A 161 3.73 -15.51 9.06
CA GLY A 161 3.25 -15.28 10.42
C GLY A 161 4.24 -14.60 11.36
N ARG A 162 5.40 -14.11 10.86
CA ARG A 162 6.39 -13.40 11.68
C ARG A 162 5.95 -11.95 11.90
N PRO A 163 5.99 -11.43 13.14
CA PRO A 163 5.62 -10.06 13.43
C PRO A 163 6.73 -9.07 13.00
N HIS A 164 6.31 -7.95 12.44
CA HIS A 164 7.21 -6.87 12.03
C HIS A 164 6.61 -5.51 12.39
N ASN A 165 7.40 -4.60 12.95
CA ASN A 165 7.03 -3.20 13.00
C ASN A 165 7.18 -2.60 11.60
N VAL A 166 6.13 -2.00 11.06
CA VAL A 166 6.11 -1.53 9.67
C VAL A 166 7.14 -0.42 9.44
N PHE A 167 7.29 0.52 10.38
CA PHE A 167 8.28 1.60 10.25
C PHE A 167 9.70 1.05 10.15
N SER A 168 10.04 0.04 10.96
CA SER A 168 11.36 -0.59 10.95
C SER A 168 11.69 -1.36 9.65
N LEU A 169 10.69 -1.69 8.83
CA LEU A 169 10.87 -2.29 7.51
C LEU A 169 11.27 -1.27 6.43
N LEU A 170 11.07 0.03 6.69
CA LEU A 170 11.29 1.07 5.70
C LEU A 170 12.78 1.38 5.58
N SER A 171 13.33 1.22 4.38
CA SER A 171 14.70 1.67 4.12
C SER A 171 14.81 3.20 4.17
N HIS A 172 16.00 3.73 4.42
CA HIS A 172 16.26 5.17 4.40
C HIS A 172 15.81 5.84 3.09
N GLN A 173 15.90 5.14 1.95
CA GLN A 173 15.41 5.65 0.67
C GLN A 173 13.89 5.76 0.69
N VAL A 174 13.17 4.73 1.13
CA VAL A 174 11.70 4.77 1.23
C VAL A 174 11.22 5.87 2.18
N ILE A 175 11.90 6.03 3.33
CA ILE A 175 11.60 7.14 4.26
C ILE A 175 11.85 8.49 3.59
N ALA A 176 12.95 8.63 2.83
CA ALA A 176 13.27 9.84 2.08
C ALA A 176 12.19 10.18 1.05
N ASP A 177 11.75 9.20 0.26
CA ASP A 177 10.69 9.33 -0.72
C ASP A 177 9.38 9.80 -0.06
N LEU A 178 8.96 9.11 1.01
CA LEU A 178 7.72 9.40 1.75
C LEU A 178 7.73 10.74 2.49
N THR A 179 8.90 11.31 2.78
CA THR A 179 9.05 12.59 3.48
C THR A 179 9.49 13.74 2.57
N GLY A 180 9.68 13.48 1.27
CA GLY A 180 10.12 14.48 0.30
C GLY A 180 11.49 15.07 0.64
N THR A 181 12.48 14.20 0.96
CA THR A 181 13.85 14.61 1.27
C THR A 181 14.87 13.65 0.65
N THR A 182 16.15 13.80 0.99
CA THR A 182 17.19 12.90 0.49
C THR A 182 17.52 11.78 1.47
N ARG A 183 17.96 10.62 0.93
CA ARG A 183 18.45 9.50 1.73
C ARG A 183 19.55 9.90 2.72
N GLN A 184 20.44 10.83 2.31
CA GLN A 184 21.53 11.32 3.17
C GLN A 184 20.99 12.09 4.38
N THR A 185 19.96 12.95 4.16
CA THR A 185 19.29 13.68 5.23
C THR A 185 18.64 12.73 6.24
N ILE A 186 17.92 11.71 5.73
CA ILE A 186 17.31 10.68 6.58
C ILE A 186 18.40 9.93 7.37
N SER A 187 19.46 9.49 6.70
CA SER A 187 20.57 8.76 7.34
C SER A 187 21.22 9.53 8.48
N ARG A 188 21.37 10.86 8.34
CA ARG A 188 21.87 11.74 9.38
C ARG A 188 20.87 11.88 10.52
N LYS A 189 19.61 12.21 10.21
CA LYS A 189 18.58 12.43 11.23
C LYS A 189 18.28 11.21 12.10
N LEU A 190 18.27 10.01 11.51
CA LEU A 190 18.05 8.78 12.27
C LEU A 190 19.24 8.42 13.18
N LYS A 191 20.47 8.86 12.87
CA LYS A 191 21.61 8.70 13.78
C LYS A 191 21.51 9.60 15.00
N ASP A 192 20.93 10.80 14.82
CA ASP A 192 20.78 11.78 15.91
C ASP A 192 19.68 11.39 16.92
N VAL A 193 18.82 10.42 16.57
CA VAL A 193 17.70 9.94 17.40
C VAL A 193 17.71 8.39 17.44
N PRO A 194 18.59 7.78 18.25
CA PRO A 194 18.74 6.32 18.32
C PRO A 194 17.45 5.56 18.66
N GLU A 195 16.54 6.18 19.42
CA GLU A 195 15.24 5.62 19.81
C GLU A 195 14.31 5.30 18.63
N TRP A 196 14.65 5.76 17.43
CA TRP A 196 13.85 5.50 16.21
C TRP A 196 14.29 4.25 15.45
N ILE A 197 15.38 3.61 15.88
CA ILE A 197 16.00 2.46 15.20
C ILE A 197 15.80 1.15 16.00
N SER A 198 15.31 1.23 17.25
CA SER A 198 15.08 0.10 18.15
C SER A 198 13.71 -0.55 18.00
#